data_a3348789cb6aa81a826e10c112b4df90
#
_entry.id   a3348789cb6aa81a826e10c112b4df90
#
_cell.length_a   1.000
_cell.length_b   1.000
_cell.length_c   1.000
_cell.angle_alpha   90.00
_cell.angle_beta   90.00
_cell.angle_gamma   90.00
#
_symmetry.space_group_name_H-M   'P 1'
#
loop_
_entity.id
_entity.type
_entity.pdbx_description
1 polymer ?
#
loop_
_entity_poly.entity_id
_entity_poly.type
_entity_poly.pdbx_seq_one_letter_code
_entity_poly.pdbx_strand_id
1 'polypeptide(L)'
;MKFLLPYKILLAIVVSYFFYSYTIYTQKMDTEKAKKTISPLALEGKKVFQKYNCVSCHQMYGLGGYLGPDLTNTISEKGEVYARTILKYGTAKMPNFHLNDYEITSLIDLLKEVDSSGTFPVKNFDITWFGTIKEK
;
A
#
# COMPACT_ATOMS: atom_id res chain seq x y z
N MET A 1 32.44 -43.02 -17.32
CA MET A 1 32.63 -41.72 -16.64
C MET A 1 31.78 -40.54 -17.18
N LYS A 2 31.19 -40.62 -18.38
CA LYS A 2 30.36 -39.55 -18.97
C LYS A 2 28.92 -39.45 -18.37
N PHE A 3 28.40 -40.49 -17.77
CA PHE A 3 27.05 -40.53 -17.19
C PHE A 3 26.87 -39.69 -15.92
N LEU A 4 27.92 -39.38 -15.18
CA LEU A 4 27.86 -38.61 -13.94
C LEU A 4 27.88 -37.09 -14.14
N LEU A 5 28.22 -36.59 -15.34
CA LEU A 5 28.30 -35.17 -15.61
C LEU A 5 26.95 -34.44 -15.50
N PRO A 6 25.84 -34.95 -16.11
CA PRO A 6 24.54 -34.29 -15.99
C PRO A 6 24.04 -34.23 -14.53
N TYR A 7 24.28 -35.26 -13.73
CA TYR A 7 23.90 -35.24 -12.33
C TYR A 7 24.70 -34.22 -11.50
N LYS A 8 25.99 -34.02 -11.82
CA LYS A 8 26.81 -32.99 -11.15
C LYS A 8 26.32 -31.60 -11.53
N ILE A 9 25.94 -31.37 -12.80
CA ILE A 9 25.40 -30.10 -13.26
C ILE A 9 24.05 -29.84 -12.56
N LEU A 10 23.15 -30.82 -12.54
CA LEU A 10 21.87 -30.71 -11.85
C LEU A 10 22.06 -30.38 -10.36
N LEU A 11 22.94 -31.10 -9.67
CA LEU A 11 23.24 -30.85 -8.27
C LEU A 11 23.76 -29.41 -8.04
N ALA A 12 24.66 -28.94 -8.90
CA ALA A 12 25.19 -27.59 -8.82
C ALA A 12 24.10 -26.52 -8.98
N ILE A 13 23.17 -26.72 -9.93
CA ILE A 13 22.01 -25.82 -10.13
C ILE A 13 21.12 -25.82 -8.90
N VAL A 14 20.79 -26.97 -8.34
CA VAL A 14 19.91 -27.10 -7.16
C VAL A 14 20.57 -26.41 -5.95
N VAL A 15 21.85 -26.66 -5.71
CA VAL A 15 22.58 -26.01 -4.61
C VAL A 15 22.63 -24.50 -4.78
N SER A 16 22.91 -24.03 -6.00
CA SER A 16 22.93 -22.59 -6.30
C SER A 16 21.56 -21.95 -6.08
N TYR A 17 20.49 -22.63 -6.47
CA TYR A 17 19.11 -22.16 -6.22
C TYR A 17 18.80 -22.04 -4.74
N PHE A 18 19.14 -23.05 -3.93
CA PHE A 18 18.91 -22.99 -2.49
C PHE A 18 19.75 -21.90 -1.82
N PHE A 19 21.00 -21.74 -2.25
CA PHE A 19 21.86 -20.68 -1.74
C PHE A 19 21.31 -19.28 -2.08
N TYR A 20 20.89 -19.08 -3.34
CA TYR A 20 20.25 -17.85 -3.77
C TYR A 20 18.96 -17.56 -2.98
N SER A 21 18.09 -18.55 -2.86
CA SER A 21 16.86 -18.42 -2.08
C SER A 21 17.15 -18.06 -0.61
N TYR A 22 18.11 -18.76 0.00
CA TYR A 22 18.53 -18.48 1.37
C TYR A 22 19.03 -17.03 1.53
N THR A 23 19.86 -16.54 0.61
CA THR A 23 20.35 -15.15 0.67
C THR A 23 19.22 -14.15 0.53
N ILE A 24 18.25 -14.36 -0.39
CA ILE A 24 17.09 -13.48 -0.54
C ILE A 24 16.25 -13.45 0.74
N TYR A 25 15.94 -14.61 1.33
CA TYR A 25 15.08 -14.68 2.52
C TYR A 25 15.78 -14.22 3.80
N THR A 26 17.11 -14.29 3.86
CA THR A 26 17.87 -13.82 5.03
C THR A 26 18.37 -12.39 4.90
N GLN A 27 18.46 -11.84 3.69
CA GLN A 27 18.67 -10.40 3.53
C GLN A 27 17.47 -9.70 4.17
N LYS A 28 17.73 -8.99 5.26
CA LYS A 28 16.76 -8.02 5.80
C LYS A 28 16.50 -7.05 4.65
N MET A 29 15.38 -7.24 3.96
CA MET A 29 14.84 -6.16 3.16
C MET A 29 14.85 -4.94 4.07
N ASP A 30 15.25 -3.77 3.57
CA ASP A 30 15.28 -2.53 4.33
C ASP A 30 13.89 -2.25 4.95
N THR A 31 13.59 -3.01 5.99
CA THR A 31 12.36 -2.89 6.79
C THR A 31 12.38 -1.64 7.64
N GLU A 32 13.48 -0.88 7.60
CA GLU A 32 13.55 0.44 8.25
C GLU A 32 12.49 1.40 7.66
N LYS A 33 12.27 1.37 6.34
CA LYS A 33 11.18 2.14 5.73
C LYS A 33 9.79 1.51 5.95
N ALA A 34 9.71 0.18 6.09
CA ALA A 34 8.46 -0.53 6.38
C ALA A 34 8.11 -0.53 7.88
N LYS A 35 9.02 -0.11 8.76
CA LYS A 35 8.85 -0.09 10.21
C LYS A 35 8.27 1.22 10.73
N LYS A 36 7.67 2.05 9.87
CA LYS A 36 6.79 3.10 10.34
C LYS A 36 5.58 2.40 10.96
N THR A 37 5.63 2.23 12.27
CA THR A 37 4.53 1.62 13.02
C THR A 37 3.28 2.46 12.79
N ILE A 38 2.29 1.88 12.14
CA ILE A 38 0.98 2.52 11.94
C ILE A 38 0.48 2.97 13.31
N SER A 39 -0.03 4.21 13.43
CA SER A 39 -0.55 4.70 14.68
C SER A 39 -1.72 3.82 15.17
N PRO A 40 -1.91 3.62 16.49
CA PRO A 40 -3.06 2.88 17.00
C PRO A 40 -4.38 3.44 16.49
N LEU A 41 -4.48 4.75 16.32
CA LEU A 41 -5.67 5.42 15.82
C LEU A 41 -5.90 5.14 14.33
N ALA A 42 -4.86 5.13 13.51
CA ALA A 42 -4.96 4.73 12.10
C ALA A 42 -5.33 3.24 11.95
N LEU A 43 -4.90 2.39 12.88
CA LEU A 43 -5.31 0.98 12.90
C LEU A 43 -6.82 0.85 13.17
N GLU A 44 -7.37 1.64 14.08
CA GLU A 44 -8.82 1.72 14.27
C GLU A 44 -9.50 2.28 13.01
N GLY A 45 -8.95 3.31 12.39
CA GLY A 45 -9.44 3.84 11.10
C GLY A 45 -9.50 2.77 10.01
N LYS A 46 -8.53 1.85 9.97
CA LYS A 46 -8.55 0.70 9.05
C LYS A 46 -9.73 -0.23 9.33
N LYS A 47 -10.06 -0.49 10.59
CA LYS A 47 -11.24 -1.30 10.97
C LYS A 47 -12.53 -0.60 10.57
N VAL A 48 -12.63 0.71 10.80
CA VAL A 48 -13.78 1.52 10.38
C VAL A 48 -13.92 1.50 8.86
N PHE A 49 -12.83 1.68 8.12
CA PHE A 49 -12.80 1.61 6.65
C PHE A 49 -13.32 0.27 6.12
N GLN A 50 -12.96 -0.83 6.77
CA GLN A 50 -13.49 -2.16 6.45
C GLN A 50 -14.95 -2.33 6.87
N LYS A 51 -15.33 -1.87 8.07
CA LYS A 51 -16.69 -1.97 8.60
C LYS A 51 -17.73 -1.36 7.66
N TYR A 52 -17.43 -0.20 7.12
CA TYR A 52 -18.30 0.51 6.17
C TYR A 52 -18.03 0.17 4.71
N ASN A 53 -17.15 -0.80 4.44
CA ASN A 53 -16.80 -1.28 3.10
C ASN A 53 -16.41 -0.15 2.13
N CYS A 54 -15.66 0.83 2.60
CA CYS A 54 -15.27 2.00 1.80
C CYS A 54 -14.51 1.63 0.51
N VAL A 55 -13.79 0.48 0.53
CA VAL A 55 -13.05 -0.05 -0.63
C VAL A 55 -13.97 -0.42 -1.80
N SER A 56 -15.27 -0.65 -1.58
CA SER A 56 -16.21 -0.96 -2.67
C SER A 56 -16.39 0.22 -3.63
N CYS A 57 -16.21 1.44 -3.14
CA CYS A 57 -16.35 2.67 -3.92
C CYS A 57 -15.02 3.39 -4.15
N HIS A 58 -14.10 3.32 -3.20
CA HIS A 58 -12.84 4.06 -3.19
C HIS A 58 -11.62 3.17 -3.44
N GLN A 59 -10.59 3.78 -4.00
CA GLN A 59 -9.29 3.16 -4.21
C GLN A 59 -8.28 3.67 -3.18
N MET A 60 -7.27 2.85 -2.92
CA MET A 60 -5.98 3.23 -2.36
C MET A 60 -4.90 2.65 -3.27
N TYR A 61 -3.98 3.49 -3.75
CA TYR A 61 -2.96 3.10 -4.74
C TYR A 61 -3.55 2.46 -6.02
N GLY A 62 -4.69 2.96 -6.48
CA GLY A 62 -5.39 2.43 -7.65
C GLY A 62 -6.10 1.10 -7.41
N LEU A 63 -6.11 0.58 -6.18
CA LEU A 63 -6.76 -0.69 -5.83
C LEU A 63 -8.06 -0.43 -5.06
N GLY A 64 -9.16 -0.88 -5.61
CA GLY A 64 -10.51 -0.70 -5.04
C GLY A 64 -11.57 -0.36 -6.09
N GLY A 65 -12.70 0.17 -5.62
CA GLY A 65 -13.82 0.56 -6.47
C GLY A 65 -13.57 1.89 -7.20
N TYR A 66 -14.24 2.07 -8.35
CA TYR A 66 -14.10 3.25 -9.22
C TYR A 66 -15.27 4.25 -9.11
N LEU A 67 -16.17 4.06 -8.15
CA LEU A 67 -17.31 4.97 -7.97
C LEU A 67 -16.90 6.28 -7.29
N GLY A 68 -15.96 6.20 -6.35
CA GLY A 68 -15.33 7.34 -5.67
C GLY A 68 -13.90 7.58 -6.16
N PRO A 69 -13.28 8.70 -5.76
CA PRO A 69 -11.88 8.99 -6.06
C PRO A 69 -10.93 8.06 -5.31
N ASP A 70 -9.70 7.97 -5.82
CA ASP A 70 -8.59 7.38 -5.07
C ASP A 70 -8.29 8.24 -3.83
N LEU A 71 -8.08 7.58 -2.70
CA LEU A 71 -7.91 8.23 -1.39
C LEU A 71 -6.44 8.36 -0.96
N THR A 72 -5.49 7.86 -1.76
CA THR A 72 -4.07 7.79 -1.38
C THR A 72 -3.53 9.13 -0.92
N ASN A 73 -3.73 10.19 -1.69
CA ASN A 73 -3.19 11.51 -1.40
C ASN A 73 -4.30 12.56 -1.12
N THR A 74 -5.44 12.12 -0.63
CA THR A 74 -6.59 13.00 -0.37
C THR A 74 -6.26 14.09 0.66
N ILE A 75 -5.43 13.81 1.66
CA ILE A 75 -5.09 14.79 2.70
C ILE A 75 -4.18 15.89 2.16
N SER A 76 -3.14 15.54 1.39
CA SER A 76 -2.25 16.52 0.76
C SER A 76 -2.92 17.30 -0.38
N GLU A 77 -3.83 16.67 -1.13
CA GLU A 77 -4.50 17.31 -2.28
C GLU A 77 -5.70 18.19 -1.89
N LYS A 78 -6.52 17.75 -0.94
CA LYS A 78 -7.79 18.40 -0.59
C LYS A 78 -7.81 18.97 0.83
N GLY A 79 -6.92 18.52 1.68
CA GLY A 79 -6.85 18.92 3.09
C GLY A 79 -7.77 18.13 4.02
N GLU A 80 -7.40 18.15 5.30
CA GLU A 80 -8.11 17.42 6.35
C GLU A 80 -9.56 17.92 6.53
N VAL A 81 -9.78 19.23 6.48
CA VAL A 81 -11.11 19.83 6.71
C VAL A 81 -12.10 19.34 5.64
N TYR A 82 -11.67 19.28 4.39
CA TYR A 82 -12.47 18.73 3.29
C TYR A 82 -12.85 17.28 3.55
N ALA A 83 -11.86 16.44 3.89
CA ALA A 83 -12.10 15.03 4.15
C ALA A 83 -13.07 14.81 5.34
N ARG A 84 -12.91 15.56 6.44
CA ARG A 84 -13.83 15.53 7.58
C ARG A 84 -15.24 15.92 7.20
N THR A 85 -15.39 16.96 6.40
CA THR A 85 -16.72 17.44 5.95
C THR A 85 -17.43 16.37 5.14
N ILE A 86 -16.74 15.75 4.19
CA ILE A 86 -17.32 14.65 3.37
C ILE A 86 -17.69 13.44 4.24
N LEU A 87 -16.83 13.04 5.18
CA LEU A 87 -17.11 11.92 6.08
C LEU A 87 -18.32 12.19 6.98
N LYS A 88 -18.52 13.43 7.40
CA LYS A 88 -19.61 13.82 8.32
C LYS A 88 -20.96 13.95 7.61
N TYR A 89 -20.96 14.53 6.43
CA TYR A 89 -22.22 14.90 5.77
C TYR A 89 -22.52 14.05 4.52
N GLY A 90 -21.54 13.36 3.98
CA GLY A 90 -21.65 12.69 2.68
C GLY A 90 -21.67 13.68 1.52
N THR A 91 -22.04 13.19 0.36
CA THR A 91 -22.26 13.98 -0.88
C THR A 91 -23.42 13.39 -1.66
N ALA A 92 -23.77 14.00 -2.80
CA ALA A 92 -24.81 13.45 -3.70
C ALA A 92 -24.53 12.00 -4.16
N LYS A 93 -23.23 11.58 -4.20
CA LYS A 93 -22.81 10.24 -4.62
C LYS A 93 -22.34 9.36 -3.47
N MET A 94 -21.78 9.95 -2.40
CA MET A 94 -21.32 9.26 -1.22
C MET A 94 -22.37 9.37 -0.13
N PRO A 95 -22.98 8.26 0.31
CA PRO A 95 -24.02 8.30 1.35
C PRO A 95 -23.44 8.80 2.68
N ASN A 96 -24.31 9.40 3.51
CA ASN A 96 -23.95 9.69 4.89
C ASN A 96 -24.03 8.40 5.71
N PHE A 97 -22.89 7.94 6.22
CA PHE A 97 -22.79 6.74 7.05
C PHE A 97 -23.06 6.99 8.53
N HIS A 98 -23.39 8.24 8.92
CA HIS A 98 -23.61 8.64 10.31
C HIS A 98 -22.44 8.26 11.24
N LEU A 99 -21.21 8.47 10.75
CA LEU A 99 -19.99 8.20 11.50
C LEU A 99 -19.92 9.11 12.74
N ASN A 100 -19.53 8.55 13.87
CA ASN A 100 -19.25 9.35 15.05
C ASN A 100 -17.89 10.07 14.94
N ASP A 101 -17.63 11.04 15.80
CA ASP A 101 -16.44 11.87 15.74
C ASP A 101 -15.14 11.06 15.95
N TYR A 102 -15.18 9.96 16.71
CA TYR A 102 -14.06 9.06 16.88
C TYR A 102 -13.76 8.27 15.59
N GLU A 103 -14.78 7.73 14.96
CA GLU A 103 -14.66 7.03 13.68
C GLU A 103 -14.12 7.97 12.58
N ILE A 104 -14.61 9.21 12.51
CA ILE A 104 -14.12 10.22 11.58
C ILE A 104 -12.63 10.51 11.86
N THR A 105 -12.27 10.72 13.12
CA THR A 105 -10.88 11.05 13.48
C THR A 105 -9.93 9.89 13.17
N SER A 106 -10.37 8.65 13.43
CA SER A 106 -9.57 7.46 13.11
C SER A 106 -9.39 7.26 11.60
N LEU A 107 -10.43 7.53 10.80
CA LEU A 107 -10.32 7.52 9.34
C LEU A 107 -9.38 8.59 8.80
N ILE A 108 -9.42 9.80 9.36
CA ILE A 108 -8.49 10.87 8.98
C ILE A 108 -7.05 10.49 9.30
N ASP A 109 -6.80 9.86 10.44
CA ASP A 109 -5.46 9.41 10.81
C ASP A 109 -4.98 8.30 9.87
N LEU A 110 -5.85 7.37 9.49
CA LEU A 110 -5.56 6.38 8.45
C LEU A 110 -5.18 7.06 7.13
N LEU A 111 -5.96 8.04 6.66
CA LEU A 111 -5.69 8.75 5.41
C LEU A 111 -4.37 9.53 5.46
N LYS A 112 -3.99 10.11 6.60
CA LYS A 112 -2.67 10.73 6.80
C LYS A 112 -1.53 9.72 6.70
N GLU A 113 -1.70 8.54 7.29
CA GLU A 113 -0.69 7.48 7.18
C GLU A 113 -0.54 6.99 5.74
N VAL A 114 -1.64 6.78 5.02
CA VAL A 114 -1.62 6.38 3.60
C VAL A 114 -0.97 7.46 2.75
N ASP A 115 -1.34 8.72 2.92
CA ASP A 115 -0.77 9.87 2.22
C ASP A 115 0.75 9.98 2.41
N SER A 116 1.23 9.75 3.64
CA SER A 116 2.66 9.78 3.96
C SER A 116 3.44 8.56 3.45
N SER A 117 2.78 7.50 3.03
CA SER A 117 3.42 6.25 2.61
C SER A 117 3.86 6.25 1.15
N GLY A 118 3.33 7.16 0.32
CA GLY A 118 3.71 7.29 -1.08
C GLY A 118 2.77 8.19 -1.88
N THR A 119 3.00 8.27 -3.19
CA THR A 119 2.23 9.09 -4.11
C THR A 119 1.59 8.22 -5.20
N PHE A 120 0.31 8.46 -5.48
CA PHE A 120 -0.40 7.79 -6.57
C PHE A 120 -1.21 8.81 -7.41
N PRO A 121 -1.24 8.68 -8.76
CA PRO A 121 -0.38 7.82 -9.56
C PRO A 121 1.09 8.26 -9.49
N VAL A 122 2.01 7.32 -9.66
CA VAL A 122 3.44 7.63 -9.73
C VAL A 122 3.68 8.46 -10.99
N LYS A 123 3.89 9.77 -10.83
CA LYS A 123 3.98 10.72 -11.95
C LYS A 123 5.41 10.91 -12.49
N ASN A 124 6.40 10.62 -11.65
CA ASN A 124 7.81 10.87 -11.96
C ASN A 124 8.62 9.60 -11.71
N PHE A 125 8.82 8.82 -12.76
CA PHE A 125 9.70 7.65 -12.71
C PHE A 125 10.56 7.57 -13.96
N ASP A 126 11.76 7.06 -13.81
CA ASP A 126 12.65 6.69 -14.90
C ASP A 126 12.72 5.19 -15.03
N ILE A 127 12.60 4.69 -16.26
CA ILE A 127 12.80 3.27 -16.54
C ILE A 127 14.28 3.06 -16.89
N THR A 128 14.96 2.24 -16.09
CA THR A 128 16.34 1.86 -16.39
C THR A 128 16.41 0.97 -17.64
N TRP A 129 17.58 0.86 -18.26
CA TRP A 129 17.79 0.06 -19.46
C TRP A 129 17.45 -1.44 -19.27
N PHE A 130 17.43 -1.95 -18.04
CA PHE A 130 17.05 -3.32 -17.69
C PHE A 130 15.63 -3.42 -17.09
N GLY A 131 14.79 -2.39 -17.25
CA GLY A 131 13.36 -2.42 -16.96
C GLY A 131 12.98 -2.15 -15.50
N THR A 132 13.89 -1.74 -14.60
CA THR A 132 13.52 -1.31 -13.26
C THR A 132 13.06 0.14 -13.24
N ILE A 133 12.08 0.43 -12.39
CA ILE A 133 11.52 1.76 -12.18
C ILE A 133 12.27 2.43 -11.02
N LYS A 134 12.70 3.68 -11.23
CA LYS A 134 13.25 4.54 -10.17
C LYS A 134 12.38 5.78 -10.04
N GLU A 135 12.02 6.14 -8.81
CA GLU A 135 11.44 7.45 -8.54
C GLU A 135 12.49 8.55 -8.78
N LYS A 136 12.04 9.67 -9.37
CA LYS A 136 12.81 10.90 -9.51
C LYS A 136 12.82 11.70 -8.23
#